data_4b885af2f7a2be4088796e8c3412ec13
#
_entry.id   4b885af2f7a2be4088796e8c3412ec13
#
_cell.length_a   1.000
_cell.length_b   1.000
_cell.length_c   1.000
_cell.angle_alpha   90.00
_cell.angle_beta   90.00
_cell.angle_gamma   90.00
#
_symmetry.space_group_name_H-M   'P 1'
#
loop_
_entity.id
_entity.type
_entity.pdbx_description
1 polymer ?
#
loop_
_entity_poly.entity_id
_entity_poly.type
_entity_poly.pdbx_seq_one_letter_code
_entity_poly.pdbx_strand_id
1 'polypeptide(L)'
;MILEAKNISFRYGENGREILKDFSLKADSSERVGLAAPSGFGKTTLCKILSGYEKPDSGEVLLDGKPLDQYGSYCPVQLIWQHPEQAVNPRLRMKSVLEEGDQVDPALVERLGIEKDWLNRFPAEISGGEMQRFCIARAMGKRTRFLLADEISTMLDLITQSQIWHFLIEETGRRQMGMIVVSHSPELLERVCTRVIDLQKIQI
;
A
#
# COMPACT_ATOMS: atom_id res chain seq x y z
N MET A 1 13.50 -1.16 10.70
CA MET A 1 13.70 -1.80 9.38
C MET A 1 13.69 -0.71 8.34
N ILE A 2 14.44 -0.91 7.25
CA ILE A 2 14.63 0.12 6.22
C ILE A 2 14.18 -0.45 4.87
N LEU A 3 13.19 0.20 4.24
CA LEU A 3 12.82 -0.02 2.84
C LEU A 3 13.58 0.98 1.97
N GLU A 4 14.27 0.49 0.96
CA GLU A 4 15.12 1.31 0.11
C GLU A 4 14.89 0.98 -1.37
N ALA A 5 14.59 2.00 -2.16
CA ALA A 5 14.69 1.97 -3.61
C ALA A 5 16.03 2.60 -4.01
N LYS A 6 16.84 1.92 -4.81
CA LYS A 6 18.14 2.41 -5.27
C LYS A 6 18.17 2.53 -6.78
N ASN A 7 18.34 3.74 -7.28
CA ASN A 7 18.56 4.06 -8.70
C ASN A 7 17.53 3.41 -9.62
N ILE A 8 16.26 3.42 -9.23
CA ILE A 8 15.17 2.80 -9.97
C ILE A 8 14.89 3.59 -11.24
N SER A 9 14.99 2.91 -12.38
CA SER A 9 14.45 3.41 -13.66
C SER A 9 13.41 2.43 -14.19
N PHE A 10 12.34 2.97 -14.77
CA PHE A 10 11.22 2.15 -15.26
C PHE A 10 10.45 2.84 -16.38
N ARG A 11 10.06 2.05 -17.39
CA ARG A 11 9.13 2.41 -18.47
C ARG A 11 8.17 1.28 -18.79
N TYR A 12 6.96 1.60 -19.23
CA TYR A 12 6.03 0.59 -19.74
C TYR A 12 6.31 0.33 -21.24
N GLY A 13 6.77 -0.91 -21.55
CA GLY A 13 7.11 -1.31 -22.90
C GLY A 13 8.42 -0.70 -23.43
N GLU A 14 9.01 -1.32 -24.46
CA GLU A 14 10.35 -0.96 -24.97
C GLU A 14 10.45 0.48 -25.47
N ASN A 15 9.37 1.02 -26.09
CA ASN A 15 9.31 2.37 -26.65
C ASN A 15 8.45 3.32 -25.80
N GLY A 16 8.09 2.93 -24.57
CA GLY A 16 7.26 3.73 -23.67
C GLY A 16 8.01 4.94 -23.08
N ARG A 17 7.23 5.91 -22.60
CA ARG A 17 7.80 7.03 -21.84
C ARG A 17 8.43 6.50 -20.57
N GLU A 18 9.61 6.98 -20.23
CA GLU A 18 10.25 6.74 -18.93
C GLU A 18 9.40 7.36 -17.82
N ILE A 19 8.97 6.53 -16.89
CA ILE A 19 8.10 6.91 -15.78
C ILE A 19 8.93 7.27 -14.54
N LEU A 20 9.97 6.48 -14.28
CA LEU A 20 10.93 6.73 -13.21
C LEU A 20 12.33 6.75 -13.83
N LYS A 21 13.17 7.69 -13.40
CA LYS A 21 14.52 7.85 -13.88
C LYS A 21 15.46 8.03 -12.68
N ASP A 22 16.36 7.09 -12.50
CA ASP A 22 17.38 7.09 -11.43
C ASP A 22 16.84 7.46 -10.04
N PHE A 23 15.62 6.99 -9.76
CA PHE A 23 14.89 7.35 -8.54
C PHE A 23 15.40 6.58 -7.34
N SER A 24 15.68 7.30 -6.24
CA SER A 24 16.09 6.70 -4.98
C SER A 24 15.24 7.22 -3.82
N LEU A 25 14.83 6.29 -2.94
CA LEU A 25 14.03 6.56 -1.76
C LEU A 25 14.47 5.66 -0.62
N LYS A 26 14.47 6.20 0.61
CA LYS A 26 14.69 5.43 1.83
C LYS A 26 13.62 5.79 2.86
N ALA A 27 13.01 4.75 3.45
CA ALA A 27 12.00 4.88 4.50
C ALA A 27 12.31 3.94 5.67
N ASP A 28 12.25 4.45 6.89
CA ASP A 28 12.36 3.64 8.10
C ASP A 28 11.00 3.11 8.55
N SER A 29 10.96 1.95 9.21
CA SER A 29 9.71 1.36 9.72
C SER A 29 9.05 2.16 10.85
N SER A 30 9.71 3.15 11.39
CA SER A 30 9.12 4.13 12.32
C SER A 30 8.47 5.32 11.61
N GLU A 31 8.63 5.44 10.28
CA GLU A 31 8.15 6.57 9.51
C GLU A 31 6.84 6.26 8.78
N ARG A 32 6.05 7.31 8.58
CA ARG A 32 4.97 7.38 7.61
C ARG A 32 5.35 8.42 6.56
N VAL A 33 5.78 7.96 5.39
CA VAL A 33 6.30 8.81 4.31
C VAL A 33 5.18 9.13 3.32
N GLY A 34 4.83 10.39 3.20
CA GLY A 34 3.90 10.87 2.18
C GLY A 34 4.60 11.12 0.85
N LEU A 35 4.01 10.69 -0.26
CA LEU A 35 4.47 10.97 -1.61
C LEU A 35 3.49 11.94 -2.28
N ALA A 36 3.94 13.16 -2.49
CA ALA A 36 3.19 14.21 -3.18
C ALA A 36 3.70 14.37 -4.61
N ALA A 37 2.79 14.32 -5.58
CA ALA A 37 3.03 14.69 -6.97
C ALA A 37 1.71 14.81 -7.74
N PRO A 38 1.66 15.51 -8.89
CA PRO A 38 0.52 15.50 -9.80
C PRO A 38 0.19 14.09 -10.32
N SER A 39 -1.01 13.95 -10.89
CA SER A 39 -1.40 12.72 -11.60
C SER A 39 -0.43 12.42 -12.73
N GLY A 40 -0.19 11.12 -12.99
CA GLY A 40 0.72 10.68 -14.05
C GLY A 40 2.21 10.76 -13.71
N PHE A 41 2.57 11.15 -12.49
CA PHE A 41 3.97 11.26 -12.03
C PHE A 41 4.59 9.94 -11.59
N GLY A 42 3.94 8.81 -11.83
CA GLY A 42 4.49 7.48 -11.54
C GLY A 42 4.33 7.00 -10.10
N LYS A 43 3.49 7.64 -9.26
CA LYS A 43 3.27 7.24 -7.86
C LYS A 43 2.81 5.80 -7.70
N THR A 44 1.77 5.42 -8.43
CA THR A 44 1.25 4.03 -8.45
C THR A 44 2.29 3.06 -8.99
N THR A 45 3.04 3.45 -10.03
CA THR A 45 4.13 2.64 -10.58
C THR A 45 5.23 2.41 -9.54
N LEU A 46 5.61 3.47 -8.82
CA LEU A 46 6.57 3.36 -7.72
C LEU A 46 6.06 2.41 -6.62
N CYS A 47 4.80 2.53 -6.21
CA CYS A 47 4.20 1.61 -5.24
C CYS A 47 4.22 0.16 -5.73
N LYS A 48 3.93 -0.10 -7.01
CA LYS A 48 4.01 -1.43 -7.61
C LYS A 48 5.43 -2.00 -7.59
N ILE A 49 6.43 -1.18 -7.91
CA ILE A 49 7.84 -1.58 -7.86
C ILE A 49 8.26 -1.85 -6.42
N LEU A 50 7.95 -0.95 -5.47
CA LEU A 50 8.28 -1.11 -4.06
C LEU A 50 7.63 -2.34 -3.40
N SER A 51 6.52 -2.83 -3.93
CA SER A 51 5.82 -4.02 -3.45
C SER A 51 6.08 -5.28 -4.28
N GLY A 52 6.95 -5.20 -5.31
CA GLY A 52 7.35 -6.33 -6.14
C GLY A 52 6.31 -6.75 -7.19
N TYR A 53 5.26 -5.96 -7.44
CA TYR A 53 4.30 -6.20 -8.54
C TYR A 53 4.88 -5.86 -9.91
N GLU A 54 5.81 -4.92 -9.97
CA GLU A 54 6.53 -4.55 -11.19
C GLU A 54 8.04 -4.65 -10.94
N LYS A 55 8.77 -5.14 -11.93
CA LYS A 55 10.23 -5.21 -11.87
C LYS A 55 10.80 -3.95 -12.55
N PRO A 56 11.71 -3.20 -11.91
CA PRO A 56 12.34 -2.06 -12.55
C PRO A 56 13.25 -2.48 -13.70
N ASP A 57 13.45 -1.60 -14.70
CA ASP A 57 14.40 -1.81 -15.80
C ASP A 57 15.85 -1.79 -15.28
N SER A 58 16.11 -0.92 -14.29
CA SER A 58 17.38 -0.85 -13.56
C SER A 58 17.17 -0.43 -12.12
N GLY A 59 18.19 -0.67 -11.29
CA GLY A 59 18.13 -0.45 -9.85
C GLY A 59 17.53 -1.64 -9.11
N GLU A 60 17.32 -1.47 -7.81
CA GLU A 60 16.84 -2.55 -6.93
C GLU A 60 16.00 -2.01 -5.77
N VAL A 61 15.11 -2.85 -5.25
CA VAL A 61 14.35 -2.59 -4.02
C VAL A 61 14.83 -3.53 -2.94
N LEU A 62 15.24 -2.95 -1.81
CA LEU A 62 15.79 -3.67 -0.68
C LEU A 62 14.94 -3.43 0.58
N LEU A 63 14.77 -4.46 1.38
CA LEU A 63 14.30 -4.36 2.75
C LEU A 63 15.42 -4.84 3.69
N ASP A 64 15.92 -3.97 4.55
CA ASP A 64 17.10 -4.19 5.40
C ASP A 64 18.32 -4.73 4.61
N GLY A 65 18.57 -4.15 3.43
CA GLY A 65 19.69 -4.53 2.55
C GLY A 65 19.49 -5.83 1.79
N LYS A 66 18.33 -6.52 1.94
CA LYS A 66 18.02 -7.76 1.24
C LYS A 66 17.00 -7.51 0.13
N PRO A 67 17.23 -7.96 -1.13
CA PRO A 67 16.27 -7.86 -2.22
C PRO A 67 14.91 -8.48 -1.89
N LEU A 68 13.81 -7.86 -2.35
CA LEU A 68 12.45 -8.32 -2.02
C LEU A 68 12.14 -9.75 -2.51
N ASP A 69 12.67 -10.15 -3.66
CA ASP A 69 12.50 -11.49 -4.22
C ASP A 69 13.10 -12.61 -3.37
N GLN A 70 13.99 -12.26 -2.44
CA GLN A 70 14.60 -13.22 -1.50
C GLN A 70 13.78 -13.43 -0.22
N TYR A 71 12.61 -12.77 -0.06
CA TYR A 71 11.74 -12.98 1.10
C TYR A 71 10.78 -14.19 0.94
N GLY A 72 10.89 -14.94 -0.17
CA GLY A 72 10.09 -16.13 -0.44
C GLY A 72 8.69 -15.83 -0.96
N SER A 73 7.71 -16.65 -0.61
CA SER A 73 6.35 -16.58 -1.17
C SER A 73 5.49 -15.40 -0.68
N TYR A 74 5.92 -14.68 0.35
CA TYR A 74 5.19 -13.53 0.89
C TYR A 74 6.08 -12.29 0.91
N CYS A 75 5.71 -11.28 0.14
CA CYS A 75 6.39 -9.99 0.17
C CYS A 75 6.06 -9.25 1.46
N PRO A 76 7.05 -8.84 2.28
CA PRO A 76 6.80 -8.09 3.51
C PRO A 76 6.39 -6.64 3.28
N VAL A 77 6.41 -6.16 2.05
CA VAL A 77 5.92 -4.85 1.61
C VAL A 77 4.61 -5.05 0.88
N GLN A 78 3.49 -4.64 1.48
CA GLN A 78 2.16 -4.87 0.95
C GLN A 78 1.54 -3.60 0.40
N LEU A 79 0.91 -3.71 -0.77
CA LEU A 79 0.21 -2.61 -1.44
C LEU A 79 -1.29 -2.69 -1.19
N ILE A 80 -1.87 -1.61 -0.68
CA ILE A 80 -3.31 -1.38 -0.64
C ILE A 80 -3.66 -0.52 -1.84
N TRP A 81 -4.49 -1.05 -2.73
CA TRP A 81 -4.83 -0.44 -4.00
C TRP A 81 -5.91 0.63 -3.86
N GLN A 82 -5.86 1.63 -4.74
CA GLN A 82 -6.88 2.66 -4.88
C GLN A 82 -8.27 2.07 -5.17
N HIS A 83 -8.30 1.05 -6.04
CA HIS A 83 -9.50 0.36 -6.49
C HIS A 83 -9.55 -1.05 -5.89
N PRO A 84 -10.22 -1.26 -4.74
CA PRO A 84 -10.23 -2.54 -4.05
C PRO A 84 -10.84 -3.67 -4.89
N GLU A 85 -11.77 -3.36 -5.80
CA GLU A 85 -12.39 -4.33 -6.72
C GLU A 85 -11.39 -4.94 -7.72
N GLN A 86 -10.29 -4.25 -8.00
CA GLN A 86 -9.21 -4.77 -8.85
C GLN A 86 -8.23 -5.66 -8.08
N ALA A 87 -8.28 -5.60 -6.75
CA ALA A 87 -7.37 -6.32 -5.87
C ALA A 87 -7.95 -7.64 -5.34
N VAL A 88 -9.21 -7.95 -5.62
CA VAL A 88 -9.89 -9.14 -5.12
C VAL A 88 -10.36 -10.04 -6.27
N ASN A 89 -10.37 -11.36 -6.03
CA ASN A 89 -10.97 -12.29 -6.98
C ASN A 89 -12.50 -12.26 -6.83
N PRO A 90 -13.26 -11.83 -7.86
CA PRO A 90 -14.72 -11.69 -7.75
C PRO A 90 -15.47 -13.01 -7.57
N ARG A 91 -14.80 -14.15 -7.75
CA ARG A 91 -15.38 -15.49 -7.59
C ARG A 91 -15.19 -16.08 -6.19
N LEU A 92 -14.41 -15.42 -5.34
CA LEU A 92 -14.19 -15.84 -3.96
C LEU A 92 -15.10 -15.09 -2.99
N ARG A 93 -15.51 -15.78 -1.91
CA ARG A 93 -16.15 -15.11 -0.78
C ARG A 93 -15.15 -14.26 -0.02
N MET A 94 -15.62 -13.21 0.65
CA MET A 94 -14.74 -12.27 1.36
C MET A 94 -13.90 -12.95 2.46
N LYS A 95 -14.38 -14.01 3.07
CA LYS A 95 -13.58 -14.85 3.97
C LYS A 95 -12.32 -15.38 3.26
N SER A 96 -12.48 -15.95 2.06
CA SER A 96 -11.35 -16.49 1.30
C SER A 96 -10.41 -15.41 0.79
N VAL A 97 -10.93 -14.20 0.53
CA VAL A 97 -10.08 -13.04 0.22
C VAL A 97 -9.16 -12.68 1.39
N LEU A 98 -9.63 -12.77 2.63
CA LEU A 98 -8.76 -12.60 3.82
C LEU A 98 -7.72 -13.71 3.94
N GLU A 99 -8.09 -14.95 3.60
CA GLU A 99 -7.22 -16.13 3.67
C GLU A 99 -6.09 -16.11 2.63
N GLU A 100 -6.22 -15.29 1.55
CA GLU A 100 -5.10 -15.04 0.62
C GLU A 100 -3.93 -14.29 1.27
N GLY A 101 -4.20 -13.59 2.37
CA GLY A 101 -3.18 -12.88 3.15
C GLY A 101 -2.37 -13.82 4.06
N ASP A 102 -1.38 -13.25 4.74
CA ASP A 102 -0.58 -13.99 5.70
C ASP A 102 -1.17 -13.88 7.11
N GLN A 103 -1.84 -14.93 7.57
CA GLN A 103 -2.36 -15.05 8.95
C GLN A 103 -2.91 -13.71 9.51
N VAL A 104 -4.03 -13.26 8.98
CA VAL A 104 -4.71 -12.06 9.45
C VAL A 104 -5.25 -12.29 10.86
N ASP A 105 -4.91 -11.41 11.80
CA ASP A 105 -5.39 -11.49 13.19
C ASP A 105 -6.91 -11.22 13.23
N PRO A 106 -7.73 -12.12 13.83
CA PRO A 106 -9.16 -11.89 13.99
C PRO A 106 -9.49 -10.59 14.75
N ALA A 107 -8.68 -10.18 15.72
CA ALA A 107 -8.86 -8.93 16.45
C ALA A 107 -8.67 -7.70 15.54
N LEU A 108 -7.79 -7.80 14.52
CA LEU A 108 -7.61 -6.74 13.51
C LEU A 108 -8.85 -6.64 12.61
N VAL A 109 -9.46 -7.76 12.23
CA VAL A 109 -10.70 -7.80 11.44
C VAL A 109 -11.84 -7.10 12.18
N GLU A 110 -12.00 -7.38 13.48
CA GLU A 110 -12.99 -6.74 14.34
C GLU A 110 -12.74 -5.23 14.50
N ARG A 111 -11.50 -4.81 14.74
CA ARG A 111 -11.11 -3.40 14.87
C ARG A 111 -11.28 -2.60 13.56
N LEU A 112 -11.19 -3.24 12.41
CA LEU A 112 -11.53 -2.64 11.11
C LEU A 112 -13.04 -2.52 10.89
N GLY A 113 -13.87 -3.02 11.82
CA GLY A 113 -15.32 -3.00 11.70
C GLY A 113 -15.85 -3.89 10.58
N ILE A 114 -15.15 -5.00 10.30
CA ILE A 114 -15.62 -6.00 9.34
C ILE A 114 -16.65 -6.88 10.02
N GLU A 115 -17.88 -6.83 9.55
CA GLU A 115 -18.99 -7.59 10.11
C GLU A 115 -18.93 -9.06 9.71
N LYS A 116 -19.40 -9.95 10.60
CA LYS A 116 -19.35 -11.41 10.37
C LYS A 116 -20.14 -11.86 9.16
N ASP A 117 -21.27 -11.21 8.89
CA ASP A 117 -22.08 -11.55 7.73
C ASP A 117 -21.39 -11.19 6.40
N TRP A 118 -20.50 -10.21 6.34
CA TRP A 118 -19.76 -9.84 5.14
C TRP A 118 -18.80 -10.94 4.70
N LEU A 119 -18.29 -11.75 5.64
CA LEU A 119 -17.37 -12.85 5.36
C LEU A 119 -17.92 -13.86 4.35
N ASN A 120 -19.24 -14.05 4.33
CA ASN A 120 -19.90 -15.01 3.43
C ASN A 120 -20.38 -14.39 2.12
N ARG A 121 -20.28 -13.07 1.95
CA ARG A 121 -20.67 -12.36 0.72
C ARG A 121 -19.58 -12.46 -0.33
N PHE A 122 -19.98 -12.29 -1.59
CA PHE A 122 -19.07 -12.09 -2.71
C PHE A 122 -18.71 -10.59 -2.86
N PRO A 123 -17.61 -10.24 -3.53
CA PRO A 123 -17.23 -8.85 -3.78
C PRO A 123 -18.35 -7.97 -4.35
N ALA A 124 -19.20 -8.51 -5.24
CA ALA A 124 -20.32 -7.77 -5.81
C ALA A 124 -21.46 -7.46 -4.82
N GLU A 125 -21.44 -8.06 -3.62
CA GLU A 125 -22.48 -7.93 -2.60
C GLU A 125 -22.09 -7.01 -1.43
N ILE A 126 -20.93 -6.35 -1.53
CA ILE A 126 -20.42 -5.41 -0.53
C ILE A 126 -20.07 -4.06 -1.15
N SER A 127 -20.14 -3.00 -0.33
CA SER A 127 -19.78 -1.64 -0.77
C SER A 127 -18.27 -1.48 -0.96
N GLY A 128 -17.86 -0.43 -1.69
CA GLY A 128 -16.44 -0.13 -1.88
C GLY A 128 -15.70 0.11 -0.56
N GLY A 129 -16.33 0.78 0.41
CA GLY A 129 -15.74 1.01 1.73
C GLY A 129 -15.60 -0.25 2.57
N GLU A 130 -16.59 -1.16 2.51
CA GLU A 130 -16.50 -2.49 3.13
C GLU A 130 -15.38 -3.29 2.49
N MET A 131 -15.31 -3.33 1.15
CA MET A 131 -14.26 -4.03 0.41
C MET A 131 -12.87 -3.48 0.73
N GLN A 132 -12.74 -2.16 0.87
CA GLN A 132 -11.47 -1.53 1.26
C GLN A 132 -10.97 -2.02 2.62
N ARG A 133 -11.88 -2.22 3.59
CA ARG A 133 -11.53 -2.78 4.91
C ARG A 133 -10.95 -4.20 4.79
N PHE A 134 -11.51 -5.03 3.91
CA PHE A 134 -10.97 -6.37 3.63
C PHE A 134 -9.59 -6.31 2.98
N CYS A 135 -9.38 -5.42 2.01
CA CYS A 135 -8.07 -5.24 1.36
C CYS A 135 -7.01 -4.77 2.35
N ILE A 136 -7.37 -3.85 3.26
CA ILE A 136 -6.50 -3.42 4.36
C ILE A 136 -6.19 -4.59 5.29
N ALA A 137 -7.20 -5.34 5.76
CA ALA A 137 -6.99 -6.47 6.65
C ALA A 137 -6.06 -7.51 6.03
N ARG A 138 -6.29 -7.87 4.76
CA ARG A 138 -5.44 -8.81 4.01
C ARG A 138 -3.99 -8.35 3.89
N ALA A 139 -3.77 -7.06 3.62
CA ALA A 139 -2.43 -6.47 3.52
C ALA A 139 -1.69 -6.41 4.87
N MET A 140 -2.42 -6.45 6.00
CA MET A 140 -1.86 -6.38 7.34
C MET A 140 -1.58 -7.74 7.97
N GLY A 141 -1.16 -8.72 7.18
CA GLY A 141 -0.73 -10.03 7.66
C GLY A 141 0.43 -9.96 8.65
N LYS A 142 0.71 -11.05 9.35
CA LYS A 142 1.70 -11.11 10.44
C LYS A 142 3.12 -10.77 9.99
N ARG A 143 3.49 -11.13 8.76
CA ARG A 143 4.83 -10.88 8.19
C ARG A 143 4.96 -9.52 7.51
N THR A 144 3.89 -8.72 7.39
CA THR A 144 3.96 -7.38 6.80
C THR A 144 4.84 -6.47 7.64
N ARG A 145 5.72 -5.73 6.98
CA ARG A 145 6.68 -4.77 7.59
C ARG A 145 6.49 -3.35 7.07
N PHE A 146 6.01 -3.21 5.84
CA PHE A 146 5.65 -1.93 5.24
C PHE A 146 4.30 -2.02 4.55
N LEU A 147 3.51 -0.95 4.67
CA LEU A 147 2.27 -0.75 3.93
C LEU A 147 2.46 0.39 2.93
N LEU A 148 2.04 0.15 1.70
CA LEU A 148 1.94 1.17 0.67
C LEU A 148 0.46 1.47 0.45
N ALA A 149 0.03 2.68 0.78
CA ALA A 149 -1.36 3.12 0.66
C ALA A 149 -1.49 4.03 -0.57
N ASP A 150 -1.93 3.48 -1.70
CA ASP A 150 -2.06 4.22 -2.96
C ASP A 150 -3.48 4.76 -3.11
N GLU A 151 -3.69 6.02 -2.72
CA GLU A 151 -4.95 6.77 -2.81
C GLU A 151 -6.18 6.02 -2.23
N ILE A 152 -6.00 5.28 -1.17
CA ILE A 152 -6.94 4.30 -0.61
C ILE A 152 -8.25 4.87 -0.07
N SER A 153 -8.37 6.16 0.03
CA SER A 153 -9.51 6.83 0.64
C SER A 153 -10.26 7.79 -0.29
N THR A 154 -9.85 7.92 -1.55
CA THR A 154 -10.45 8.87 -2.50
C THR A 154 -11.92 8.60 -2.83
N MET A 155 -12.38 7.35 -2.69
CA MET A 155 -13.76 6.92 -2.98
C MET A 155 -14.61 6.74 -1.72
N LEU A 156 -14.10 7.13 -0.55
CA LEU A 156 -14.75 6.92 0.74
C LEU A 156 -15.39 8.22 1.25
N ASP A 157 -16.50 8.10 1.97
CA ASP A 157 -17.04 9.21 2.73
C ASP A 157 -16.07 9.63 3.86
N LEU A 158 -16.21 10.86 4.35
CA LEU A 158 -15.29 11.46 5.32
C LEU A 158 -15.20 10.69 6.65
N ILE A 159 -16.31 10.06 7.07
CA ILE A 159 -16.34 9.29 8.32
C ILE A 159 -15.53 8.01 8.16
N THR A 160 -15.82 7.25 7.12
CA THR A 160 -15.08 6.00 6.79
C THR A 160 -13.60 6.29 6.54
N GLN A 161 -13.29 7.37 5.82
CA GLN A 161 -11.91 7.82 5.61
C GLN A 161 -11.19 8.07 6.94
N SER A 162 -11.81 8.85 7.84
CA SER A 162 -11.23 9.15 9.15
C SER A 162 -10.99 7.90 9.98
N GLN A 163 -11.95 6.97 10.00
CA GLN A 163 -11.83 5.69 10.72
C GLN A 163 -10.67 4.84 10.21
N ILE A 164 -10.53 4.71 8.88
CA ILE A 164 -9.46 3.93 8.25
C ILE A 164 -8.10 4.53 8.55
N TRP A 165 -7.93 5.85 8.40
CA TRP A 165 -6.63 6.47 8.68
C TRP A 165 -6.26 6.42 10.16
N HIS A 166 -7.22 6.63 11.06
CA HIS A 166 -6.97 6.48 12.49
C HIS A 166 -6.51 5.06 12.84
N PHE A 167 -7.21 4.06 12.32
CA PHE A 167 -6.84 2.65 12.49
C PHE A 167 -5.43 2.35 11.95
N LEU A 168 -5.11 2.81 10.72
CA LEU A 168 -3.80 2.56 10.10
C LEU A 168 -2.66 3.21 10.89
N ILE A 169 -2.84 4.45 11.36
CA ILE A 169 -1.84 5.15 12.18
C ILE A 169 -1.58 4.41 13.48
N GLU A 170 -2.65 4.02 14.18
CA GLU A 170 -2.55 3.30 15.45
C GLU A 170 -1.88 1.93 15.27
N GLU A 171 -2.36 1.14 14.30
CA GLU A 171 -1.90 -0.23 14.10
C GLU A 171 -0.46 -0.30 13.55
N THR A 172 -0.10 0.58 12.62
CA THR A 172 1.29 0.66 12.13
C THR A 172 2.24 1.09 13.23
N GLY A 173 1.84 2.05 14.07
CA GLY A 173 2.61 2.46 15.24
C GLY A 173 2.80 1.33 16.25
N ARG A 174 1.71 0.62 16.61
CA ARG A 174 1.75 -0.53 17.52
C ARG A 174 2.66 -1.65 17.04
N ARG A 175 2.68 -1.93 15.74
CA ARG A 175 3.46 -3.00 15.11
C ARG A 175 4.84 -2.57 14.65
N GLN A 176 5.19 -1.29 14.79
CA GLN A 176 6.41 -0.69 14.24
C GLN A 176 6.57 -0.98 12.74
N MET A 177 5.48 -0.82 12.00
CA MET A 177 5.43 -0.98 10.55
C MET A 177 5.59 0.37 9.88
N GLY A 178 6.47 0.45 8.89
CA GLY A 178 6.58 1.63 8.03
C GLY A 178 5.37 1.78 7.12
N MET A 179 5.05 3.01 6.75
CA MET A 179 3.98 3.28 5.79
C MET A 179 4.43 4.30 4.75
N ILE A 180 4.11 4.02 3.48
CA ILE A 180 4.21 5.00 2.40
C ILE A 180 2.80 5.35 1.95
N VAL A 181 2.48 6.63 1.94
CA VAL A 181 1.14 7.15 1.63
C VAL A 181 1.19 7.98 0.37
N VAL A 182 0.43 7.58 -0.62
CA VAL A 182 0.18 8.37 -1.83
C VAL A 182 -1.17 9.04 -1.72
N SER A 183 -1.21 10.35 -1.86
CA SER A 183 -2.46 11.12 -1.90
C SER A 183 -2.30 12.40 -2.70
N HIS A 184 -3.40 12.85 -3.29
CA HIS A 184 -3.51 14.17 -3.92
C HIS A 184 -3.88 15.27 -2.92
N SER A 185 -4.29 14.93 -1.68
CA SER A 185 -4.61 15.90 -0.64
C SER A 185 -3.38 16.21 0.22
N PRO A 186 -2.80 17.43 0.12
CA PRO A 186 -1.71 17.85 1.01
C PRO A 186 -2.11 17.80 2.48
N GLU A 187 -3.36 18.19 2.79
CA GLU A 187 -3.90 18.23 4.16
C GLU A 187 -3.93 16.81 4.78
N LEU A 188 -4.27 15.80 3.97
CA LEU A 188 -4.23 14.41 4.42
C LEU A 188 -2.78 13.99 4.71
N LEU A 189 -1.86 14.27 3.78
CA LEU A 189 -0.44 13.92 3.96
C LEU A 189 0.15 14.59 5.20
N GLU A 190 -0.15 15.86 5.44
CA GLU A 190 0.32 16.58 6.64
C GLU A 190 -0.20 15.98 7.95
N ARG A 191 -1.44 15.45 7.96
CA ARG A 191 -2.05 14.84 9.15
C ARG A 191 -1.59 13.40 9.41
N VAL A 192 -1.35 12.64 8.35
CA VAL A 192 -1.07 11.20 8.44
C VAL A 192 0.43 10.91 8.49
N CYS A 193 1.23 11.68 7.75
CA CYS A 193 2.63 11.36 7.51
C CYS A 193 3.58 12.06 8.50
N THR A 194 4.70 11.43 8.81
CA THR A 194 5.78 12.01 9.62
C THR A 194 6.70 12.90 8.79
N ARG A 195 6.79 12.64 7.47
CA ARG A 195 7.42 13.51 6.47
C ARG A 195 6.75 13.34 5.12
N VAL A 196 6.84 14.38 4.30
CA VAL A 196 6.30 14.39 2.93
C VAL A 196 7.44 14.63 1.95
N ILE A 197 7.46 13.87 0.89
CA ILE A 197 8.41 13.95 -0.22
C ILE A 197 7.65 14.42 -1.46
N ASP A 198 8.09 15.52 -2.04
CA ASP A 198 7.62 16.01 -3.32
C ASP A 198 8.44 15.34 -4.45
N LEU A 199 7.80 14.43 -5.18
CA LEU A 199 8.48 13.70 -6.25
C LEU A 199 8.93 14.60 -7.41
N GLN A 200 8.30 15.76 -7.60
CA GLN A 200 8.74 16.72 -8.61
C GLN A 200 10.14 17.27 -8.34
N LYS A 201 10.56 17.33 -7.08
CA LYS A 201 11.88 17.84 -6.69
C LYS A 201 12.99 16.79 -6.77
N ILE A 202 12.63 15.53 -6.95
CA ILE A 202 13.59 14.41 -6.97
C ILE A 202 13.84 13.93 -8.40
N GLN A 203 12.85 14.05 -9.29
CA GLN A 203 12.93 13.68 -10.71
C GLN A 203 13.26 14.90 -11.58
N ILE A 204 14.43 15.48 -11.42
CA ILE A 204 14.96 16.50 -12.35
C ILE A 204 16.05 15.87 -13.20
#